data_933b836bc6aef29f1d7bdeb2bbe6811d
#
_entry.id   933b836bc6aef29f1d7bdeb2bbe6811d
#
_cell.length_a   1.000
_cell.length_b   1.000
_cell.length_c   1.000
_cell.angle_alpha   90.00
_cell.angle_beta   90.00
_cell.angle_gamma   90.00
#
_symmetry.space_group_name_H-M   'P 1'
#
loop_
_entity.id
_entity.type
_entity.pdbx_description
1 polymer ?
#
loop_
_entity_poly.entity_id
_entity_poly.type
_entity_poly.pdbx_seq_one_letter_code
_entity_poly.pdbx_strand_id
1 'polypeptide(L)'
;MTTRTYLDPTQESGRALFVRGIHGPVVMLNLLRFRPVADYSAHPELAPAAPISGEAAYRLYMAHTLPYLNASGGELLFYGKGGHFLIGPGDERWDAAMLVRQSSIASFFAFASNEGYLSGMGHRVAALADSRLLPLVEEQT
;
A
#
# COMPACT_ATOMS: atom_id res chain seq x y z
N MET A 1 -2.70 5.32 25.71
CA MET A 1 -3.12 4.20 24.87
C MET A 1 -2.20 4.09 23.65
N THR A 2 -1.65 2.92 23.45
CA THR A 2 -0.73 2.70 22.34
C THR A 2 -1.51 2.33 21.09
N THR A 3 -1.37 3.12 20.04
CA THR A 3 -1.98 2.80 18.76
C THR A 3 -1.08 1.82 18.02
N ARG A 4 -1.62 0.67 17.65
CA ARG A 4 -0.86 -0.29 16.83
C ARG A 4 -0.85 0.17 15.39
N THR A 5 0.33 0.06 14.76
CA THR A 5 0.51 0.36 13.35
C THR A 5 0.76 -0.92 12.57
N TYR A 6 0.34 -0.92 11.31
CA TYR A 6 0.46 -2.08 10.43
C TYR A 6 1.01 -1.61 9.08
N LEU A 7 2.21 -2.04 8.77
CA LEU A 7 2.88 -1.62 7.54
C LEU A 7 3.16 -2.77 6.60
N ASP A 8 3.28 -3.99 7.15
CA ASP A 8 3.66 -5.16 6.37
C ASP A 8 2.74 -6.35 6.70
N PRO A 9 2.55 -7.27 5.74
CA PRO A 9 1.84 -8.50 6.04
C PRO A 9 2.62 -9.35 7.03
N THR A 10 1.89 -10.16 7.78
CA THR A 10 2.50 -11.20 8.60
C THR A 10 2.45 -12.52 7.83
N GLN A 11 3.23 -13.50 8.27
CA GLN A 11 3.17 -14.82 7.69
C GLN A 11 1.75 -15.40 7.81
N GLU A 12 1.11 -15.14 8.94
CA GLU A 12 -0.26 -15.58 9.22
C GLU A 12 -1.27 -14.93 8.27
N SER A 13 -1.19 -13.60 8.06
CA SER A 13 -2.12 -12.90 7.17
C SER A 13 -1.92 -13.30 5.72
N GLY A 14 -0.68 -13.55 5.29
CA GLY A 14 -0.40 -14.06 3.95
C GLY A 14 -0.99 -15.44 3.72
N ARG A 15 -0.86 -16.32 4.71
CA ARG A 15 -1.46 -17.65 4.66
C ARG A 15 -2.98 -17.57 4.61
N ALA A 16 -3.58 -16.70 5.42
CA ALA A 16 -5.03 -16.52 5.44
C ALA A 16 -5.56 -16.09 4.08
N LEU A 17 -4.85 -15.20 3.40
CA LEU A 17 -5.21 -14.78 2.05
C LEU A 17 -5.15 -15.96 1.07
N PHE A 18 -4.07 -16.73 1.13
CA PHE A 18 -3.91 -17.90 0.26
C PHE A 18 -5.03 -18.91 0.46
N VAL A 19 -5.40 -19.19 1.72
CA VAL A 19 -6.43 -20.17 2.08
C VAL A 19 -7.82 -19.72 1.61
N ARG A 20 -8.05 -18.42 1.39
CA ARG A 20 -9.34 -17.95 0.84
C ARG A 20 -9.64 -18.55 -0.53
N GLY A 21 -8.62 -19.07 -1.24
CA GLY A 21 -8.82 -19.75 -2.52
C GLY A 21 -9.44 -18.86 -3.59
N ILE A 22 -9.03 -17.60 -3.64
CA ILE A 22 -9.58 -16.64 -4.60
C ILE A 22 -9.14 -17.02 -6.01
N HIS A 23 -10.10 -17.16 -6.93
CA HIS A 23 -9.86 -17.38 -8.34
C HIS A 23 -10.11 -16.09 -9.11
N GLY A 24 -9.19 -15.73 -10.02
CA GLY A 24 -9.34 -14.53 -10.84
C GLY A 24 -8.91 -13.26 -10.13
N PRO A 25 -9.41 -12.11 -10.61
CA PRO A 25 -8.92 -10.81 -10.13
C PRO A 25 -9.25 -10.54 -8.67
N VAL A 26 -8.37 -9.76 -8.04
CA VAL A 26 -8.56 -9.27 -6.68
C VAL A 26 -8.28 -7.76 -6.68
N VAL A 27 -9.07 -7.03 -5.90
CA VAL A 27 -8.90 -5.57 -5.74
C VAL A 27 -8.38 -5.32 -4.33
N MET A 28 -7.23 -4.70 -4.23
CA MET A 28 -6.60 -4.38 -2.96
C MET A 28 -7.03 -2.98 -2.53
N LEU A 29 -7.81 -2.90 -1.45
CA LEU A 29 -8.16 -1.63 -0.83
C LEU A 29 -7.05 -1.26 0.13
N ASN A 30 -6.42 -0.11 -0.12
CA ASN A 30 -5.36 0.42 0.73
C ASN A 30 -5.87 1.66 1.45
N LEU A 31 -5.68 1.70 2.76
CA LEU A 31 -5.88 2.91 3.56
C LEU A 31 -4.50 3.34 4.04
N LEU A 32 -4.19 4.62 3.87
CA LEU A 32 -2.85 5.14 4.08
C LEU A 32 -2.87 6.34 5.04
N ARG A 33 -1.96 6.31 6.00
CA ARG A 33 -1.69 7.46 6.86
C ARG A 33 -0.23 7.84 6.69
N PHE A 34 0.00 9.08 6.29
CA PHE A 34 1.35 9.56 5.98
C PHE A 34 2.02 10.16 7.21
N ARG A 35 3.34 10.00 7.29
CA ARG A 35 4.14 10.76 8.24
C ARG A 35 4.15 12.23 7.82
N PRO A 36 4.15 13.17 8.78
CA PRO A 36 4.29 14.60 8.42
C PRO A 36 5.57 14.85 7.64
N VAL A 37 6.69 14.23 8.07
CA VAL A 37 7.98 14.26 7.37
C VAL A 37 8.40 12.82 7.13
N ALA A 38 8.80 12.52 5.90
CA ALA A 38 9.26 11.19 5.54
C ALA A 38 10.52 10.81 6.34
N ASP A 39 10.57 9.55 6.78
CA ASP A 39 11.68 9.02 7.55
C ASP A 39 12.45 7.99 6.73
N TYR A 40 13.58 8.43 6.17
CA TYR A 40 14.45 7.57 5.35
C TYR A 40 15.57 6.92 6.14
N SER A 41 15.51 6.92 7.48
CA SER A 41 16.59 6.37 8.31
C SER A 41 16.90 4.91 8.02
N ALA A 42 15.90 4.12 7.63
CA ALA A 42 16.09 2.70 7.27
C ALA A 42 16.60 2.52 5.82
N HIS A 43 16.47 3.54 4.97
CA HIS A 43 16.83 3.50 3.55
C HIS A 43 17.47 4.81 3.12
N PRO A 44 18.62 5.17 3.72
CA PRO A 44 19.25 6.47 3.44
C PRO A 44 19.68 6.65 1.98
N GLU A 45 19.90 5.55 1.26
CA GLU A 45 20.27 5.59 -0.16
C GLU A 45 19.15 6.14 -1.06
N LEU A 46 17.89 6.12 -0.58
CA LEU A 46 16.76 6.65 -1.33
C LEU A 46 16.38 8.07 -0.91
N ALA A 47 17.02 8.59 0.15
CA ALA A 47 16.64 9.87 0.71
C ALA A 47 16.87 11.01 -0.28
N PRO A 48 15.88 11.92 -0.47
CA PRO A 48 16.10 13.14 -1.25
C PRO A 48 17.13 14.05 -0.60
N ALA A 49 17.62 15.02 -1.37
CA ALA A 49 18.61 15.98 -0.87
C ALA A 49 18.06 16.87 0.26
N ALA A 50 16.75 17.11 0.27
CA ALA A 50 16.09 17.90 1.30
C ALA A 50 14.92 17.10 1.88
N PRO A 51 14.51 17.37 3.14
CA PRO A 51 13.35 16.70 3.73
C PRO A 51 12.08 16.91 2.90
N ILE A 52 11.26 15.85 2.79
CA ILE A 52 9.98 15.92 2.10
C ILE A 52 8.90 15.35 3.01
N SER A 53 7.63 15.65 2.68
CA SER A 53 6.50 15.08 3.43
C SER A 53 6.36 13.58 3.16
N GLY A 54 5.67 12.89 4.08
CA GLY A 54 5.33 11.49 3.86
C GLY A 54 4.49 11.32 2.60
N GLU A 55 3.55 12.23 2.34
CA GLU A 55 2.75 12.19 1.11
C GLU A 55 3.62 12.28 -0.14
N ALA A 56 4.60 13.19 -0.16
CA ALA A 56 5.53 13.32 -1.29
C ALA A 56 6.36 12.05 -1.48
N ALA A 57 6.82 11.45 -0.39
CA ALA A 57 7.57 10.19 -0.45
C ALA A 57 6.70 9.06 -1.02
N TYR A 58 5.42 9.01 -0.65
CA TYR A 58 4.52 8.00 -1.19
C TYR A 58 4.29 8.18 -2.69
N ARG A 59 4.25 9.43 -3.16
CA ARG A 59 4.16 9.70 -4.61
C ARG A 59 5.40 9.19 -5.34
N LEU A 60 6.58 9.31 -4.74
CA LEU A 60 7.79 8.72 -5.30
C LEU A 60 7.68 7.19 -5.36
N TYR A 61 7.14 6.58 -4.31
CA TYR A 61 6.88 5.15 -4.28
C TYR A 61 5.93 4.74 -5.41
N MET A 62 4.82 5.46 -5.60
CA MET A 62 3.86 5.17 -6.66
C MET A 62 4.48 5.29 -8.05
N ALA A 63 5.24 6.35 -8.29
CA ALA A 63 5.90 6.56 -9.58
C ALA A 63 6.88 5.43 -9.90
N HIS A 64 7.62 4.97 -8.89
CA HIS A 64 8.52 3.83 -9.05
C HIS A 64 7.76 2.54 -9.31
N THR A 65 6.65 2.34 -8.62
CA THR A 65 5.92 1.06 -8.54
C THR A 65 5.03 0.80 -9.75
N LEU A 66 4.40 1.85 -10.31
CA LEU A 66 3.40 1.68 -11.37
C LEU A 66 3.88 0.86 -12.57
N PRO A 67 5.10 1.05 -13.11
CA PRO A 67 5.56 0.21 -14.22
C PRO A 67 5.60 -1.27 -13.87
N TYR A 68 6.02 -1.62 -12.66
CA TYR A 68 6.10 -3.01 -12.22
C TYR A 68 4.70 -3.60 -11.99
N LEU A 69 3.80 -2.80 -11.44
CA LEU A 69 2.41 -3.20 -11.26
C LEU A 69 1.76 -3.51 -12.61
N ASN A 70 1.91 -2.59 -13.57
CA ASN A 70 1.33 -2.76 -14.90
C ASN A 70 1.93 -3.97 -15.61
N ALA A 71 3.24 -4.18 -15.49
CA ALA A 71 3.91 -5.34 -16.09
C ALA A 71 3.42 -6.66 -15.51
N SER A 72 2.96 -6.67 -14.26
CA SER A 72 2.41 -7.87 -13.62
C SER A 72 0.95 -8.14 -13.99
N GLY A 73 0.33 -7.28 -14.80
CA GLY A 73 -1.08 -7.39 -15.16
C GLY A 73 -2.02 -6.67 -14.23
N GLY A 74 -1.47 -5.89 -13.29
CA GLY A 74 -2.26 -5.09 -12.37
C GLY A 74 -2.51 -3.68 -12.91
N GLU A 75 -3.39 -2.97 -12.22
CA GLU A 75 -3.65 -1.56 -12.55
C GLU A 75 -4.14 -0.80 -11.33
N LEU A 76 -3.80 0.49 -11.29
CA LEU A 76 -4.32 1.40 -10.29
C LEU A 76 -5.70 1.86 -10.73
N LEU A 77 -6.75 1.48 -9.98
CA LEU A 77 -8.12 1.85 -10.31
C LEU A 77 -8.50 3.21 -9.76
N PHE A 78 -7.99 3.57 -8.58
CA PHE A 78 -8.36 4.80 -7.90
C PHE A 78 -7.32 5.17 -6.87
N TYR A 79 -7.02 6.46 -6.79
CA TYR A 79 -6.22 7.04 -5.69
C TYR A 79 -6.92 8.32 -5.29
N GLY A 80 -7.28 8.44 -4.01
CA GLY A 80 -8.04 9.58 -3.54
C GLY A 80 -7.59 10.05 -2.17
N LYS A 81 -7.83 11.34 -1.92
CA LYS A 81 -7.55 11.97 -0.64
C LYS A 81 -8.70 11.68 0.32
N GLY A 82 -8.35 11.29 1.54
CA GLY A 82 -9.32 10.98 2.58
C GLY A 82 -9.39 12.05 3.66
N GLY A 83 -9.64 11.60 4.86
CA GLY A 83 -9.78 12.42 6.05
C GLY A 83 -10.42 11.60 7.15
N HIS A 84 -11.30 12.24 7.93
CA HIS A 84 -12.07 11.55 8.95
C HIS A 84 -13.24 10.81 8.33
N PHE A 85 -13.71 9.77 9.02
CA PHE A 85 -14.87 9.02 8.55
C PHE A 85 -16.17 9.80 8.69
N LEU A 86 -17.07 9.60 7.76
CA LEU A 86 -18.47 10.00 7.93
C LEU A 86 -19.17 9.02 8.88
N ILE A 87 -18.88 7.72 8.73
CA ILE A 87 -19.34 6.67 9.64
C ILE A 87 -18.12 5.93 10.13
N GLY A 88 -17.77 6.11 11.39
CA GLY A 88 -16.61 5.50 12.01
C GLY A 88 -16.18 6.29 13.24
N PRO A 89 -15.12 5.84 13.93
CA PRO A 89 -14.62 6.56 15.10
C PRO A 89 -14.15 7.97 14.74
N GLY A 90 -14.50 8.95 15.58
CA GLY A 90 -14.14 10.35 15.31
C GLY A 90 -12.65 10.66 15.39
N ASP A 91 -11.91 9.82 16.10
CA ASP A 91 -10.46 9.98 16.28
C ASP A 91 -9.64 9.17 15.27
N GLU A 92 -10.30 8.47 14.35
CA GLU A 92 -9.62 7.70 13.30
C GLU A 92 -9.73 8.43 11.97
N ARG A 93 -8.59 8.55 11.29
CA ARG A 93 -8.57 9.16 9.97
C ARG A 93 -7.56 8.44 9.08
N TRP A 94 -7.80 8.53 7.77
CA TRP A 94 -6.87 8.02 6.77
C TRP A 94 -6.65 9.10 5.73
N ASP A 95 -5.38 9.39 5.44
CA ASP A 95 -5.01 10.52 4.57
C ASP A 95 -5.33 10.23 3.11
N ALA A 96 -5.29 8.97 2.72
CA ALA A 96 -5.57 8.58 1.34
C ALA A 96 -6.11 7.15 1.29
N ALA A 97 -6.83 6.85 0.22
CA ALA A 97 -7.27 5.49 -0.08
C ALA A 97 -6.91 5.17 -1.53
N MET A 98 -6.64 3.89 -1.78
CA MET A 98 -6.20 3.44 -3.09
C MET A 98 -6.82 2.10 -3.39
N LEU A 99 -7.30 1.92 -4.62
CA LEU A 99 -7.79 0.63 -5.12
C LEU A 99 -6.85 0.16 -6.21
N VAL A 100 -6.27 -1.00 -6.01
CA VAL A 100 -5.32 -1.60 -6.96
C VAL A 100 -5.85 -2.97 -7.36
N ARG A 101 -6.09 -3.16 -8.66
CA ARG A 101 -6.53 -4.43 -9.19
C ARG A 101 -5.31 -5.28 -9.53
N GLN A 102 -5.33 -6.52 -9.09
CA GLN A 102 -4.36 -7.55 -9.48
C GLN A 102 -5.09 -8.62 -10.27
N SER A 103 -4.45 -9.19 -11.28
CA SER A 103 -5.10 -10.20 -12.13
C SER A 103 -5.34 -11.53 -11.39
N SER A 104 -4.55 -11.81 -10.35
CA SER A 104 -4.70 -13.00 -9.52
C SER A 104 -3.89 -12.83 -8.23
N ILE A 105 -4.13 -13.70 -7.27
CA ILE A 105 -3.31 -13.74 -6.05
C ILE A 105 -1.86 -14.13 -6.39
N ALA A 106 -1.67 -15.05 -7.33
CA ALA A 106 -0.32 -15.44 -7.77
C ALA A 106 0.43 -14.25 -8.38
N SER A 107 -0.25 -13.44 -9.21
CA SER A 107 0.35 -12.24 -9.80
C SER A 107 0.69 -11.21 -8.73
N PHE A 108 -0.15 -11.06 -7.71
CA PHE A 108 0.12 -10.18 -6.59
C PHE A 108 1.41 -10.60 -5.85
N PHE A 109 1.55 -11.88 -5.52
CA PHE A 109 2.74 -12.35 -4.82
C PHE A 109 4.00 -12.22 -5.68
N ALA A 110 3.88 -12.49 -6.98
CA ALA A 110 5.00 -12.32 -7.91
C ALA A 110 5.43 -10.85 -8.00
N PHE A 111 4.48 -9.94 -8.08
CA PHE A 111 4.74 -8.50 -8.05
C PHE A 111 5.40 -8.09 -6.73
N ALA A 112 4.86 -8.53 -5.60
CA ALA A 112 5.34 -8.16 -4.28
C ALA A 112 6.77 -8.66 -4.01
N SER A 113 7.23 -9.69 -4.71
CA SER A 113 8.59 -10.21 -4.59
C SER A 113 9.51 -9.82 -5.74
N ASN A 114 9.04 -8.99 -6.68
CA ASN A 114 9.85 -8.50 -7.80
C ASN A 114 10.97 -7.60 -7.30
N GLU A 115 12.22 -7.90 -7.67
CA GLU A 115 13.39 -7.15 -7.20
C GLU A 115 13.35 -5.67 -7.61
N GLY A 116 12.88 -5.39 -8.84
CA GLY A 116 12.75 -4.01 -9.31
C GLY A 116 11.76 -3.22 -8.47
N TYR A 117 10.60 -3.82 -8.17
CA TYR A 117 9.63 -3.21 -7.27
C TYR A 117 10.24 -2.97 -5.89
N LEU A 118 10.89 -4.00 -5.32
CA LEU A 118 11.45 -3.92 -3.97
C LEU A 118 12.52 -2.84 -3.84
N SER A 119 13.22 -2.51 -4.92
CA SER A 119 14.28 -1.47 -4.88
C SER A 119 13.74 -0.09 -4.53
N GLY A 120 12.45 0.17 -4.75
CA GLY A 120 11.82 1.44 -4.41
C GLY A 120 10.94 1.39 -3.16
N MET A 121 10.85 0.23 -2.51
CA MET A 121 9.96 0.04 -1.37
C MET A 121 10.34 0.92 -0.16
N GLY A 122 11.61 1.34 -0.08
CA GLY A 122 12.05 2.26 0.98
C GLY A 122 11.31 3.59 0.98
N HIS A 123 10.80 4.04 -0.16
CA HIS A 123 9.95 5.23 -0.21
C HIS A 123 8.65 5.02 0.55
N ARG A 124 8.06 3.83 0.42
CA ARG A 124 6.84 3.48 1.16
C ARG A 124 7.11 3.43 2.66
N VAL A 125 8.22 2.81 3.06
CA VAL A 125 8.61 2.73 4.47
C VAL A 125 8.81 4.13 5.05
N ALA A 126 9.46 5.02 4.30
CA ALA A 126 9.70 6.40 4.72
C ALA A 126 8.40 7.21 4.83
N ALA A 127 7.41 6.91 3.99
CA ALA A 127 6.18 7.69 3.84
C ALA A 127 5.13 7.41 4.91
N LEU A 128 4.98 6.15 5.33
CA LEU A 128 3.79 5.70 6.05
C LEU A 128 3.98 5.65 7.56
N ALA A 129 3.03 6.24 8.26
CA ALA A 129 2.88 6.08 9.71
C ALA A 129 2.05 4.84 10.03
N ASP A 130 1.07 4.51 9.18
CA ASP A 130 0.18 3.37 9.37
C ASP A 130 -0.49 3.04 8.04
N SER A 131 -0.99 1.83 7.92
CA SER A 131 -1.70 1.40 6.71
C SER A 131 -2.64 0.25 7.00
N ARG A 132 -3.57 0.05 6.07
CA ARG A 132 -4.42 -1.15 6.04
C ARG A 132 -4.49 -1.60 4.59
N LEU A 133 -4.49 -2.91 4.38
CA LEU A 133 -4.69 -3.49 3.06
C LEU A 133 -5.74 -4.58 3.19
N LEU A 134 -6.85 -4.41 2.49
CA LEU A 134 -7.96 -5.36 2.52
C LEU A 134 -8.18 -5.92 1.12
N PRO A 135 -7.85 -7.20 0.88
CA PRO A 135 -8.14 -7.82 -0.41
C PRO A 135 -9.64 -8.05 -0.59
N LEU A 136 -10.15 -7.60 -1.74
CA LEU A 136 -11.57 -7.68 -2.08
C LEU A 136 -11.75 -8.49 -3.35
N VAL A 137 -12.82 -9.26 -3.38
CA VAL A 137 -13.28 -9.96 -4.58
C VAL A 137 -14.56 -9.28 -5.03
N GLU A 138 -14.59 -8.86 -6.30
CA GLU A 138 -15.80 -8.22 -6.83
C GLU A 138 -16.97 -9.21 -6.84
N GLU A 139 -18.10 -8.77 -6.34
CA GLU A 139 -19.33 -9.55 -6.38
C GLU A 139 -20.32 -8.87 -7.32
N GLN A 140 -21.06 -9.68 -8.04
CA GLN A 140 -22.11 -9.17 -8.90
C GLN A 140 -23.35 -8.85 -8.08
N THR A 141 -23.89 -7.66 -8.28
CA THR A 141 -25.07 -7.17 -7.55
C THR A 141 -26.30 -7.15 -8.42
#